data_aaf0efdd24be930b2b5ba6962bff0ba0
#
_entry.id   aaf0efdd24be930b2b5ba6962bff0ba0
#
_cell.length_a   1.000
_cell.length_b   1.000
_cell.length_c   1.000
_cell.angle_alpha   90.00
_cell.angle_beta   90.00
_cell.angle_gamma   90.00
#
_symmetry.space_group_name_H-M   'P 1'
#
loop_
_entity.id
_entity.type
_entity.pdbx_description
1 polymer ?
#
loop_
_entity_poly.entity_id
_entity_poly.type
_entity_poly.pdbx_seq_one_letter_code
_entity_poly.pdbx_strand_id
1 'polypeptide(L)'
;ARRVAELKKELATVRQVMVGYVHQIDSLDRTNKRLVAENQQVRQQYQEVARQAKQLEEERTQLAEVVSRASMLEISHFAATYLNKHDRKARDYAQIVKLQFDYTIARNITNQPGMKTLYLRITRPDGEVMQKSVNDVFRFENSEIAYSVSKDFEYAGEEISGSLYWLV
;
A
#
# COMPACT_ATOMS: atom_id res chain seq x y z
N ALA A 1 22.47 -66.49 60.17
CA ALA A 1 23.55 -66.04 59.29
C ALA A 1 23.05 -65.74 57.84
N ARG A 2 22.28 -66.61 57.19
CA ARG A 2 21.82 -66.50 55.77
C ARG A 2 20.93 -65.31 55.49
N ARG A 3 19.95 -65.06 56.36
CA ARG A 3 18.99 -63.93 56.29
C ARG A 3 19.66 -62.56 56.41
N VAL A 4 20.73 -62.44 57.21
CA VAL A 4 21.51 -61.20 57.37
C VAL A 4 22.32 -60.89 56.12
N ALA A 5 22.83 -61.94 55.43
CA ALA A 5 23.55 -61.75 54.16
C ALA A 5 22.63 -61.34 53.04
N GLU A 6 21.40 -61.87 52.99
CA GLU A 6 20.38 -61.49 52.03
C GLU A 6 19.92 -59.99 52.22
N LEU A 7 19.64 -59.59 53.46
CA LEU A 7 19.30 -58.22 53.80
C LEU A 7 20.43 -57.23 53.48
N LYS A 8 21.68 -57.60 53.69
CA LYS A 8 22.83 -56.76 53.27
C LYS A 8 22.92 -56.59 51.77
N LYS A 9 22.61 -57.59 50.98
CA LYS A 9 22.59 -57.54 49.52
C LYS A 9 21.48 -56.72 49.00
N GLU A 10 20.26 -56.85 49.58
CA GLU A 10 19.12 -56.01 49.24
C GLU A 10 19.40 -54.53 49.55
N LEU A 11 19.98 -54.26 50.70
CA LEU A 11 20.35 -52.88 51.13
C LEU A 11 21.38 -52.26 50.17
N ALA A 12 22.35 -53.02 49.73
CA ALA A 12 23.33 -52.58 48.75
C ALA A 12 22.67 -52.25 47.37
N THR A 13 21.74 -53.10 46.95
CA THR A 13 20.99 -52.87 45.69
C THR A 13 20.11 -51.61 45.79
N VAL A 14 19.39 -51.47 46.89
CA VAL A 14 18.55 -50.28 47.11
C VAL A 14 19.40 -48.99 47.15
N ARG A 15 20.54 -49.00 47.81
CA ARG A 15 21.47 -47.85 47.82
C ARG A 15 21.97 -47.51 46.39
N GLN A 16 22.32 -48.53 45.59
CA GLN A 16 22.76 -48.32 44.21
C GLN A 16 21.67 -47.72 43.34
N VAL A 17 20.43 -48.18 43.50
CA VAL A 17 19.27 -47.63 42.80
C VAL A 17 19.00 -46.15 43.25
N MET A 18 19.08 -45.87 44.57
CA MET A 18 18.94 -44.51 45.07
C MET A 18 19.99 -43.54 44.49
N VAL A 19 21.27 -43.97 44.45
CA VAL A 19 22.34 -43.18 43.81
C VAL A 19 22.02 -42.92 42.33
N GLY A 20 21.55 -43.94 41.61
CA GLY A 20 21.09 -43.78 40.23
C GLY A 20 19.98 -42.77 40.05
N TYR A 21 18.98 -42.80 40.92
CA TYR A 21 17.90 -41.82 40.91
C TYR A 21 18.36 -40.38 41.21
N VAL A 22 19.26 -40.20 42.18
CA VAL A 22 19.84 -38.88 42.48
C VAL A 22 20.55 -38.30 41.25
N HIS A 23 21.37 -39.11 40.56
CA HIS A 23 22.03 -38.67 39.30
C HIS A 23 21.03 -38.33 38.22
N GLN A 24 19.94 -39.08 38.09
CA GLN A 24 18.90 -38.79 37.11
C GLN A 24 18.18 -37.47 37.45
N ILE A 25 17.85 -37.24 38.74
CA ILE A 25 17.22 -36.00 39.20
C ILE A 25 18.13 -34.81 38.91
N ASP A 26 19.43 -34.89 39.25
CA ASP A 26 20.40 -33.84 38.95
C ASP A 26 20.52 -33.54 37.44
N SER A 27 20.54 -34.58 36.61
CA SER A 27 20.57 -34.43 35.17
C SER A 27 19.31 -33.76 34.61
N LEU A 28 18.14 -34.18 35.12
CA LEU A 28 16.86 -33.59 34.74
C LEU A 28 16.74 -32.12 35.21
N ASP A 29 17.19 -31.79 36.41
CA ASP A 29 17.21 -30.42 36.91
C ASP A 29 18.09 -29.51 36.05
N ARG A 30 19.30 -29.95 35.71
CA ARG A 30 20.20 -29.22 34.81
C ARG A 30 19.57 -29.01 33.43
N THR A 31 18.96 -30.07 32.88
CA THR A 31 18.30 -30.01 31.57
C THR A 31 17.11 -29.07 31.63
N ASN A 32 16.32 -29.11 32.70
CA ASN A 32 15.16 -28.24 32.89
C ASN A 32 15.58 -26.75 32.98
N LYS A 33 16.62 -26.46 33.78
CA LYS A 33 17.18 -25.10 33.87
C LYS A 33 17.68 -24.59 32.51
N ARG A 34 18.37 -25.41 31.74
CA ARG A 34 18.80 -25.06 30.37
C ARG A 34 17.64 -24.79 29.47
N LEU A 35 16.62 -25.66 29.43
CA LEU A 35 15.43 -25.50 28.59
C LEU A 35 14.63 -24.23 28.96
N VAL A 36 14.54 -23.89 30.24
CA VAL A 36 13.91 -22.64 30.69
C VAL A 36 14.68 -21.44 30.17
N ALA A 37 16.01 -21.44 30.25
CA ALA A 37 16.85 -20.35 29.74
C ALA A 37 16.75 -20.22 28.21
N GLU A 38 16.82 -21.35 27.48
CA GLU A 38 16.64 -21.37 26.03
C GLU A 38 15.25 -20.85 25.62
N ASN A 39 14.21 -21.26 26.34
CA ASN A 39 12.84 -20.80 26.09
C ASN A 39 12.67 -19.28 26.29
N GLN A 40 13.32 -18.75 27.34
CA GLN A 40 13.34 -17.30 27.58
C GLN A 40 14.05 -16.57 26.47
N GLN A 41 15.19 -17.06 26.03
CA GLN A 41 15.95 -16.47 24.93
C GLN A 41 15.15 -16.49 23.60
N VAL A 42 14.54 -17.64 23.28
CA VAL A 42 13.70 -17.75 22.06
C VAL A 42 12.51 -16.81 22.13
N ARG A 43 11.85 -16.68 23.28
CA ARG A 43 10.76 -15.70 23.45
C ARG A 43 11.21 -14.26 23.24
N GLN A 44 12.38 -13.89 23.76
CA GLN A 44 12.94 -12.55 23.54
C GLN A 44 13.25 -12.30 22.09
N GLN A 45 13.88 -13.27 21.41
CA GLN A 45 14.16 -13.18 19.98
C GLN A 45 12.87 -13.05 19.16
N TYR A 46 11.86 -13.85 19.47
CA TYR A 46 10.57 -13.76 18.80
C TYR A 46 9.91 -12.40 18.97
N GLN A 47 9.94 -11.84 20.18
CA GLN A 47 9.39 -10.49 20.45
C GLN A 47 10.15 -9.41 19.67
N GLU A 48 11.48 -9.52 19.60
CA GLU A 48 12.30 -8.57 18.85
C GLU A 48 12.01 -8.64 17.35
N VAL A 49 11.94 -9.86 16.77
CA VAL A 49 11.58 -10.03 15.35
C VAL A 49 10.18 -9.52 15.05
N ALA A 50 9.22 -9.79 15.94
CA ALA A 50 7.85 -9.28 15.79
C ALA A 50 7.80 -7.75 15.83
N ARG A 51 8.59 -7.12 16.70
CA ARG A 51 8.70 -5.66 16.79
C ARG A 51 9.31 -5.08 15.51
N GLN A 52 10.40 -5.67 15.02
CA GLN A 52 11.06 -5.23 13.78
C GLN A 52 10.13 -5.38 12.57
N ALA A 53 9.42 -6.50 12.48
CA ALA A 53 8.44 -6.72 11.41
C ALA A 53 7.34 -5.66 11.40
N LYS A 54 6.83 -5.30 12.58
CA LYS A 54 5.83 -4.23 12.72
C LYS A 54 6.38 -2.87 12.30
N GLN A 55 7.60 -2.52 12.72
CA GLN A 55 8.24 -1.26 12.32
C GLN A 55 8.44 -1.17 10.81
N LEU A 56 8.94 -2.26 10.19
CA LEU A 56 9.12 -2.31 8.74
C LEU A 56 7.79 -2.15 7.98
N GLU A 57 6.71 -2.73 8.48
CA GLU A 57 5.40 -2.57 7.85
C GLU A 57 4.86 -1.14 7.99
N GLU A 58 5.06 -0.51 9.15
CA GLU A 58 4.71 0.90 9.36
C GLU A 58 5.52 1.82 8.43
N GLU A 59 6.84 1.62 8.34
CA GLU A 59 7.72 2.37 7.42
C GLU A 59 7.32 2.16 5.96
N ARG A 60 7.02 0.92 5.56
CA ARG A 60 6.56 0.60 4.22
C ARG A 60 5.26 1.33 3.88
N THR A 61 4.32 1.36 4.81
CA THR A 61 3.03 2.04 4.64
C THR A 61 3.23 3.56 4.49
N GLN A 62 4.07 4.16 5.32
CA GLN A 62 4.40 5.58 5.23
C GLN A 62 5.10 5.92 3.92
N LEU A 63 6.10 5.13 3.51
CA LEU A 63 6.77 5.33 2.23
C LEU A 63 5.83 5.17 1.04
N ALA A 64 4.93 4.19 1.07
CA ALA A 64 3.92 4.01 0.03
C ALA A 64 2.99 5.22 -0.09
N GLU A 65 2.59 5.82 1.04
CA GLU A 65 1.77 7.03 1.06
C GLU A 65 2.53 8.24 0.48
N VAL A 66 3.79 8.43 0.87
CA VAL A 66 4.64 9.50 0.33
C VAL A 66 4.83 9.35 -1.17
N VAL A 67 5.14 8.14 -1.64
CA VAL A 67 5.30 7.85 -3.07
C VAL A 67 3.99 8.07 -3.82
N SER A 68 2.86 7.65 -3.26
CA SER A 68 1.53 7.88 -3.86
C SER A 68 1.24 9.36 -4.04
N ARG A 69 1.50 10.19 -3.03
CA ARG A 69 1.34 11.65 -3.14
C ARG A 69 2.31 12.27 -4.14
N ALA A 70 3.57 11.87 -4.10
CA ALA A 70 4.60 12.39 -5.01
C ALA A 70 4.36 11.98 -6.47
N SER A 71 3.65 10.87 -6.70
CA SER A 71 3.33 10.37 -8.04
C SER A 71 2.07 10.99 -8.66
N MET A 72 1.34 11.86 -7.93
CA MET A 72 0.19 12.56 -8.51
C MET A 72 0.62 13.46 -9.66
N LEU A 73 -0.10 13.39 -10.78
CA LEU A 73 0.11 14.26 -11.92
C LEU A 73 -0.55 15.62 -11.64
N GLU A 74 0.19 16.68 -11.90
CA GLU A 74 -0.26 18.05 -11.73
C GLU A 74 -0.45 18.73 -13.09
N ILE A 75 -1.53 19.48 -13.21
CA ILE A 75 -1.76 20.34 -14.37
C ILE A 75 -1.13 21.69 -14.07
N SER A 76 -0.03 22.01 -14.75
CA SER A 76 0.73 23.25 -14.58
C SER A 76 0.12 24.42 -15.37
N HIS A 77 -0.62 24.13 -16.44
CA HIS A 77 -1.32 25.11 -17.24
C HIS A 77 -2.68 24.59 -17.68
N PHE A 78 -3.69 25.43 -17.58
CA PHE A 78 -5.04 25.15 -18.08
C PHE A 78 -5.68 26.43 -18.60
N ALA A 79 -6.15 26.40 -19.84
CA ALA A 79 -6.82 27.53 -20.48
C ALA A 79 -8.02 27.09 -21.29
N ALA A 80 -9.10 27.85 -21.26
CA ALA A 80 -10.29 27.64 -22.08
C ALA A 80 -10.39 28.71 -23.17
N THR A 81 -10.68 28.30 -24.39
CA THR A 81 -10.89 29.18 -25.55
C THR A 81 -12.20 28.84 -26.23
N TYR A 82 -12.97 29.85 -26.53
CA TYR A 82 -14.25 29.73 -27.24
C TYR A 82 -14.02 29.88 -28.73
N LEU A 83 -14.41 28.86 -29.51
CA LEU A 83 -14.18 28.81 -30.94
C LEU A 83 -15.48 28.88 -31.72
N ASN A 84 -15.42 29.60 -32.84
CA ASN A 84 -16.48 29.67 -33.84
C ASN A 84 -16.38 28.53 -34.86
N LYS A 85 -17.29 28.46 -35.84
CA LYS A 85 -17.35 27.44 -36.88
C LYS A 85 -16.10 27.37 -37.78
N HIS A 86 -15.21 28.36 -37.74
CA HIS A 86 -13.98 28.43 -38.51
C HIS A 86 -12.73 28.16 -37.63
N ASP A 87 -12.92 27.60 -36.43
CA ASP A 87 -11.85 27.33 -35.45
C ASP A 87 -11.05 28.60 -35.03
N ARG A 88 -11.72 29.74 -35.08
CA ARG A 88 -11.18 31.03 -34.61
C ARG A 88 -11.88 31.43 -33.31
N LYS A 89 -11.18 32.22 -32.49
CA LYS A 89 -11.73 32.75 -31.25
C LYS A 89 -13.04 33.51 -31.54
N ALA A 90 -14.10 33.04 -30.90
CA ALA A 90 -15.42 33.68 -31.02
C ALA A 90 -15.40 35.07 -30.38
N ARG A 91 -16.03 36.02 -31.04
CA ARG A 91 -16.18 37.42 -30.55
C ARG A 91 -17.49 37.62 -29.80
N ASP A 92 -18.47 36.77 -30.06
CA ASP A 92 -19.81 36.81 -29.51
C ASP A 92 -20.28 35.41 -29.11
N TYR A 93 -21.11 35.31 -28.09
CA TYR A 93 -21.66 34.05 -27.57
C TYR A 93 -22.42 33.26 -28.63
N ALA A 94 -23.19 33.97 -29.49
CA ALA A 94 -23.98 33.35 -30.57
C ALA A 94 -23.09 32.65 -31.63
N GLN A 95 -21.79 32.92 -31.66
CA GLN A 95 -20.84 32.34 -32.60
C GLN A 95 -20.10 31.15 -32.03
N ILE A 96 -20.26 30.84 -30.74
CA ILE A 96 -19.56 29.74 -30.10
C ILE A 96 -20.17 28.41 -30.53
N VAL A 97 -19.38 27.56 -31.15
CA VAL A 97 -19.76 26.19 -31.52
C VAL A 97 -18.91 25.14 -30.86
N LYS A 98 -17.75 25.56 -30.30
CA LYS A 98 -16.80 24.65 -29.71
C LYS A 98 -16.01 25.33 -28.59
N LEU A 99 -15.81 24.60 -27.49
CA LEU A 99 -14.89 24.97 -26.43
C LEU A 99 -13.62 24.18 -26.60
N GLN A 100 -12.48 24.83 -26.55
CA GLN A 100 -11.16 24.22 -26.53
C GLN A 100 -10.54 24.44 -25.16
N PHE A 101 -10.03 23.37 -24.58
CA PHE A 101 -9.34 23.38 -23.29
C PHE A 101 -7.92 22.92 -23.51
N ASP A 102 -6.99 23.85 -23.42
CA ASP A 102 -5.55 23.58 -23.52
C ASP A 102 -5.01 23.29 -22.13
N TYR A 103 -4.20 22.24 -22.02
CA TYR A 103 -3.61 21.81 -20.74
C TYR A 103 -2.16 21.44 -20.92
N THR A 104 -1.40 21.57 -19.84
CA THR A 104 -0.05 21.07 -19.71
C THR A 104 0.05 20.28 -18.40
N ILE A 105 0.47 19.02 -18.50
CA ILE A 105 0.75 18.15 -17.36
C ILE A 105 2.23 18.31 -17.06
N ALA A 106 2.54 18.65 -15.81
CA ALA A 106 3.90 18.87 -15.35
C ALA A 106 4.73 17.56 -15.40
N ARG A 107 6.04 17.74 -15.54
CA ARG A 107 7.00 16.64 -15.39
C ARG A 107 6.90 16.02 -14.01
N ASN A 108 6.78 14.69 -13.94
CA ASN A 108 6.78 13.95 -12.68
C ASN A 108 7.53 12.62 -12.85
N ILE A 109 8.77 12.60 -12.38
CA ILE A 109 9.65 11.42 -12.46
C ILE A 109 9.24 10.29 -11.51
N THR A 110 8.40 10.57 -10.51
CA THR A 110 7.92 9.58 -9.55
C THR A 110 6.70 8.82 -10.08
N ASN A 111 5.96 9.41 -11.02
CA ASN A 111 4.84 8.73 -11.66
C ASN A 111 5.36 7.67 -12.65
N GLN A 112 4.81 6.45 -12.56
CA GLN A 112 5.18 5.38 -13.48
C GLN A 112 4.70 5.69 -14.91
N PRO A 113 5.60 5.56 -15.92
CA PRO A 113 5.22 5.69 -17.31
C PRO A 113 4.11 4.72 -17.71
N GLY A 114 3.28 5.12 -18.66
CA GLY A 114 2.19 4.29 -19.16
C GLY A 114 0.99 5.08 -19.63
N MET A 115 -0.04 4.36 -20.07
CA MET A 115 -1.30 4.96 -20.49
C MET A 115 -2.03 5.56 -19.29
N LYS A 116 -2.47 6.80 -19.46
CA LYS A 116 -3.26 7.56 -18.48
C LYS A 116 -4.50 8.13 -19.16
N THR A 117 -5.55 8.34 -18.38
CA THR A 117 -6.78 8.97 -18.89
C THR A 117 -6.99 10.29 -18.18
N LEU A 118 -7.11 11.36 -18.93
CA LEU A 118 -7.49 12.67 -18.44
C LEU A 118 -9.00 12.84 -18.56
N TYR A 119 -9.66 13.25 -17.49
CA TYR A 119 -11.08 13.55 -17.46
C TYR A 119 -11.30 15.05 -17.24
N LEU A 120 -12.12 15.65 -18.10
CA LEU A 120 -12.57 17.04 -17.97
C LEU A 120 -14.03 17.06 -17.53
N ARG A 121 -14.33 17.82 -16.49
CA ARG A 121 -15.70 18.15 -16.05
C ARG A 121 -16.03 19.60 -16.40
N ILE A 122 -17.08 19.79 -17.14
CA ILE A 122 -17.66 21.09 -17.44
C ILE A 122 -18.97 21.17 -16.66
N THR A 123 -19.03 22.06 -15.69
CA THR A 123 -20.21 22.22 -14.84
C THR A 123 -20.96 23.48 -15.24
N ARG A 124 -22.26 23.36 -15.38
CA ARG A 124 -23.18 24.53 -15.59
C ARG A 124 -23.33 25.33 -14.30
N PRO A 125 -23.83 26.55 -14.39
CA PRO A 125 -24.10 27.37 -13.21
C PRO A 125 -25.11 26.77 -12.21
N ASP A 126 -25.97 25.88 -12.68
CA ASP A 126 -26.93 25.09 -11.87
C ASP A 126 -26.30 23.91 -11.13
N GLY A 127 -25.00 23.63 -11.37
CA GLY A 127 -24.26 22.55 -10.78
C GLY A 127 -24.29 21.23 -11.58
N GLU A 128 -25.06 21.14 -12.66
CA GLU A 128 -25.09 19.96 -13.51
C GLU A 128 -23.83 19.82 -14.35
N VAL A 129 -23.34 18.59 -14.48
CA VAL A 129 -22.19 18.25 -15.35
C VAL A 129 -22.69 18.05 -16.77
N MET A 130 -22.07 18.75 -17.72
CA MET A 130 -22.33 18.54 -19.14
C MET A 130 -21.78 17.20 -19.59
N GLN A 131 -22.64 16.25 -19.92
CA GLN A 131 -22.31 14.92 -20.37
C GLN A 131 -22.87 14.65 -21.77
N LYS A 132 -22.19 13.83 -22.58
CA LYS A 132 -22.71 13.35 -23.85
C LYS A 132 -23.61 12.12 -23.65
N SER A 133 -23.33 11.34 -22.61
CA SER A 133 -24.12 10.18 -22.21
C SER A 133 -24.18 10.10 -20.68
N VAL A 134 -25.29 9.58 -20.16
CA VAL A 134 -25.45 9.30 -18.73
C VAL A 134 -24.38 8.29 -18.24
N ASN A 135 -23.82 7.50 -19.14
CA ASN A 135 -22.78 6.52 -18.85
C ASN A 135 -21.35 7.12 -18.83
N ASP A 136 -21.21 8.43 -19.10
CA ASP A 136 -19.91 9.13 -19.03
C ASP A 136 -19.52 9.37 -17.58
N VAL A 137 -19.19 8.27 -16.89
CA VAL A 137 -18.75 8.24 -15.50
C VAL A 137 -17.45 7.46 -15.37
N PHE A 138 -16.60 7.87 -14.45
CA PHE A 138 -15.42 7.08 -14.05
C PHE A 138 -15.45 6.84 -12.55
N ARG A 139 -14.86 5.72 -12.14
CA ARG A 139 -14.78 5.36 -10.72
C ARG A 139 -13.53 5.97 -10.10
N PHE A 140 -13.73 6.74 -9.05
CA PHE A 140 -12.64 7.26 -8.22
C PHE A 140 -12.94 6.94 -6.76
N GLU A 141 -12.04 6.18 -6.13
CA GLU A 141 -12.25 5.61 -4.80
C GLU A 141 -13.57 4.80 -4.75
N ASN A 142 -14.51 5.22 -3.92
CA ASN A 142 -15.81 4.57 -3.75
C ASN A 142 -16.96 5.32 -4.45
N SER A 143 -16.64 6.30 -5.31
CA SER A 143 -17.62 7.17 -5.97
C SER A 143 -17.53 7.07 -7.49
N GLU A 144 -18.67 7.18 -8.15
CA GLU A 144 -18.76 7.37 -9.60
C GLU A 144 -18.85 8.87 -9.88
N ILE A 145 -17.95 9.37 -10.71
CA ILE A 145 -17.83 10.78 -11.03
C ILE A 145 -18.16 10.99 -12.50
N ALA A 146 -19.16 11.82 -12.77
CA ALA A 146 -19.53 12.22 -14.11
C ALA A 146 -18.46 13.09 -14.76
N TYR A 147 -18.17 12.88 -16.05
CA TYR A 147 -17.25 13.70 -16.83
C TYR A 147 -17.86 14.16 -18.15
N SER A 148 -17.31 15.22 -18.72
CA SER A 148 -17.75 15.78 -20.00
C SER A 148 -16.94 15.26 -21.16
N VAL A 149 -15.62 15.17 -21.00
CA VAL A 149 -14.66 14.70 -22.02
C VAL A 149 -13.59 13.85 -21.34
N SER A 150 -13.18 12.76 -21.99
CA SER A 150 -12.01 12.00 -21.60
C SER A 150 -11.02 11.90 -22.75
N LYS A 151 -9.75 11.76 -22.44
CA LYS A 151 -8.66 11.54 -23.40
C LYS A 151 -7.59 10.67 -22.82
N ASP A 152 -7.26 9.62 -23.52
CA ASP A 152 -6.14 8.77 -23.20
C ASP A 152 -4.86 9.37 -23.78
N PHE A 153 -3.78 9.27 -23.00
CA PHE A 153 -2.45 9.72 -23.42
C PHE A 153 -1.39 8.83 -22.78
N GLU A 154 -0.27 8.69 -23.48
CA GLU A 154 0.90 8.01 -22.94
C GLU A 154 1.77 9.02 -22.18
N TYR A 155 2.03 8.72 -20.92
CA TYR A 155 2.86 9.54 -20.05
C TYR A 155 4.21 8.86 -19.84
N ALA A 156 5.29 9.54 -20.19
CA ALA A 156 6.66 9.04 -20.10
C ALA A 156 7.49 9.68 -18.98
N GLY A 157 6.84 10.41 -18.04
CA GLY A 157 7.55 11.11 -16.97
C GLY A 157 7.95 12.55 -17.31
N GLU A 158 7.79 12.97 -18.56
CA GLU A 158 8.12 14.31 -19.04
C GLU A 158 6.87 15.19 -19.15
N GLU A 159 7.09 16.50 -19.28
CA GLU A 159 6.00 17.45 -19.51
C GLU A 159 5.28 17.14 -20.81
N ILE A 160 3.95 17.14 -20.78
CA ILE A 160 3.11 16.92 -21.95
C ILE A 160 1.99 17.95 -22.03
N SER A 161 1.78 18.52 -23.21
CA SER A 161 0.69 19.45 -23.49
C SER A 161 -0.30 18.85 -24.47
N GLY A 162 -1.56 19.26 -24.34
CA GLY A 162 -2.61 18.80 -25.23
C GLY A 162 -3.85 19.67 -25.16
N SER A 163 -4.84 19.30 -25.97
CA SER A 163 -6.13 20.00 -25.99
C SER A 163 -7.27 19.01 -25.94
N LEU A 164 -8.36 19.42 -25.27
CA LEU A 164 -9.66 18.76 -25.26
C LEU A 164 -10.70 19.68 -25.90
N TYR A 165 -11.72 19.08 -26.49
CA TYR A 165 -12.76 19.83 -27.17
C TYR A 165 -14.14 19.39 -26.71
N TRP A 166 -15.02 20.39 -26.55
CA TRP A 166 -16.45 20.20 -26.31
C TRP A 166 -17.24 20.96 -27.37
N LEU A 167 -18.16 20.27 -28.04
CA LEU A 167 -19.11 20.87 -28.98
C LEU A 167 -20.31 21.40 -28.18
N VAL A 168 -20.70 22.62 -28.46
CA VAL A 168 -21.82 23.33 -27.81
C VAL A 168 -23.12 23.09 -28.58
#